data_17a0c6b9ab5f5b035d3bfcabe17b46f4
#
_entry.id   17a0c6b9ab5f5b035d3bfcabe17b46f4
#
_cell.length_a   1.000
_cell.length_b   1.000
_cell.length_c   1.000
_cell.angle_alpha   90.00
_cell.angle_beta   90.00
_cell.angle_gamma   90.00
#
_symmetry.space_group_name_H-M   'P 1'
#
loop_
_entity.id
_entity.type
_entity.pdbx_description
1 polymer ?
#
loop_
_entity_poly.entity_id
_entity_poly.type
_entity_poly.pdbx_seq_one_letter_code
_entity_poly.pdbx_strand_id
1 'polypeptide(L)'
;PDSTGSNHSEFVLNTGQTAFKHDAPSGFKCWCTANLPDPAITDPSEHFDTQLYVGTGSDQAISSFKFSPEFVWVKRRDGANGQNLFDAVRGATKYIQSSSTNAEGTDAEELKSFDSYGFTYGDNAGGNADGGDYAAWCWDASTATSGTWGANSKAYSRRTNSTAGFSIIKFVADGSTGIPGTGAIPHGLGGKPDLVISKRLDSTGNWWTGFDCLDGSFDVL
;
A
#
# COMPACT_ATOMS: atom_id res chain seq x y z
N PRO A 1 1.85 6.18 62.38
CA PRO A 1 2.62 7.24 61.75
C PRO A 1 4.04 6.72 61.56
N ASP A 2 4.39 6.51 60.30
CA ASP A 2 5.73 6.11 59.91
C ASP A 2 6.68 7.26 60.21
N SER A 3 7.75 6.96 60.93
CA SER A 3 8.76 7.93 61.39
C SER A 3 9.64 8.47 60.26
N THR A 4 9.40 8.12 59.00
CA THR A 4 10.19 8.55 57.84
C THR A 4 9.62 9.76 57.12
N GLY A 5 8.41 10.23 57.46
CA GLY A 5 7.89 11.51 56.97
C GLY A 5 7.64 11.62 55.45
N SER A 6 7.68 10.54 54.71
CA SER A 6 7.41 10.55 53.29
C SER A 6 5.91 10.30 53.02
N ASN A 7 5.14 11.38 52.89
CA ASN A 7 3.80 11.32 52.35
C ASN A 7 3.90 11.01 50.85
N HIS A 8 4.07 9.76 50.49
CA HIS A 8 3.87 9.32 49.12
C HIS A 8 2.37 9.18 48.91
N SER A 9 1.77 10.17 48.31
CA SER A 9 0.42 10.04 47.75
C SER A 9 0.54 9.17 46.50
N GLU A 10 0.12 7.93 46.60
CA GLU A 10 0.03 7.07 45.42
C GLU A 10 -1.07 7.64 44.49
N PHE A 11 -0.68 8.11 43.32
CA PHE A 11 -1.61 8.55 42.31
C PHE A 11 -1.92 7.39 41.39
N VAL A 12 -3.13 6.83 41.50
CA VAL A 12 -3.61 5.76 40.64
C VAL A 12 -4.47 6.37 39.54
N LEU A 13 -4.00 6.30 38.28
CA LEU A 13 -4.78 6.70 37.12
C LEU A 13 -5.69 5.54 36.69
N ASN A 14 -7.01 5.70 36.90
CA ASN A 14 -8.01 4.78 36.35
C ASN A 14 -8.54 5.33 35.02
N THR A 15 -8.20 4.68 33.91
CA THR A 15 -8.67 5.01 32.55
C THR A 15 -9.77 4.04 32.07
N GLY A 16 -10.41 3.31 32.97
CA GLY A 16 -11.45 2.34 32.67
C GLY A 16 -11.07 0.89 32.97
N GLN A 17 -9.88 0.64 33.58
CA GLN A 17 -9.44 -0.70 33.96
C GLN A 17 -10.29 -1.29 35.11
N THR A 18 -10.87 -0.44 35.94
CA THR A 18 -11.79 -0.81 37.03
C THR A 18 -13.01 0.12 37.00
N ALA A 19 -14.11 -0.29 37.64
CA ALA A 19 -15.28 0.56 37.76
C ALA A 19 -14.94 1.91 38.42
N PHE A 20 -15.47 3.00 37.84
CA PHE A 20 -15.29 4.32 38.46
C PHE A 20 -16.14 4.43 39.72
N LYS A 21 -15.62 5.12 40.71
CA LYS A 21 -16.36 5.41 41.96
C LYS A 21 -17.56 6.32 41.72
N HIS A 22 -17.48 7.16 40.69
CA HIS A 22 -18.53 8.10 40.31
C HIS A 22 -18.74 8.02 38.81
N ASP A 23 -19.97 8.19 38.37
CA ASP A 23 -20.30 8.28 36.94
C ASP A 23 -19.63 9.51 36.31
N ALA A 24 -19.24 9.37 35.04
CA ALA A 24 -18.74 10.51 34.29
C ALA A 24 -19.85 11.58 34.14
N PRO A 25 -19.52 12.88 34.23
CA PRO A 25 -20.50 13.93 33.96
C PRO A 25 -21.14 13.75 32.58
N SER A 26 -22.41 14.20 32.46
CA SER A 26 -23.12 14.08 31.18
C SER A 26 -22.35 14.72 30.04
N GLY A 27 -22.18 13.98 28.94
CA GLY A 27 -21.42 14.40 27.77
C GLY A 27 -19.89 14.08 27.83
N PHE A 28 -19.42 13.56 28.94
CA PHE A 28 -18.04 13.10 29.07
C PHE A 28 -17.95 11.57 29.09
N LYS A 29 -16.85 11.05 28.54
CA LYS A 29 -16.53 9.62 28.54
C LYS A 29 -15.17 9.40 29.18
N CYS A 30 -14.97 8.23 29.78
CA CYS A 30 -13.62 7.87 30.26
C CYS A 30 -12.65 7.71 29.10
N TRP A 31 -11.40 8.05 29.33
CA TRP A 31 -10.35 7.87 28.34
C TRP A 31 -9.91 6.39 28.31
N CYS A 32 -10.60 5.60 27.50
CA CYS A 32 -10.28 4.20 27.26
C CYS A 32 -10.62 3.82 25.81
N THR A 33 -10.06 2.71 25.35
CA THR A 33 -10.24 2.24 23.96
C THR A 33 -11.69 2.00 23.58
N ALA A 34 -12.55 1.58 24.54
CA ALA A 34 -13.97 1.37 24.29
C ALA A 34 -14.77 2.65 23.97
N ASN A 35 -14.18 3.82 24.22
CA ASN A 35 -14.81 5.11 23.92
C ASN A 35 -14.20 5.83 22.71
N LEU A 36 -13.21 5.22 22.06
CA LEU A 36 -12.72 5.70 20.76
C LEU A 36 -13.77 5.38 19.69
N PRO A 37 -13.91 6.22 18.66
CA PRO A 37 -14.70 5.86 17.50
C PRO A 37 -14.13 4.58 16.86
N ASP A 38 -14.98 3.75 16.30
CA ASP A 38 -14.56 2.59 15.54
C ASP A 38 -13.65 3.05 14.38
N PRO A 39 -12.56 2.33 14.10
CA PRO A 39 -11.72 2.65 12.94
C PRO A 39 -12.54 2.52 11.65
N ALA A 40 -12.25 3.38 10.68
CA ALA A 40 -12.89 3.33 9.36
C ALA A 40 -12.65 2.00 8.64
N ILE A 41 -11.52 1.35 8.93
CA ILE A 41 -11.18 0.01 8.47
C ILE A 41 -11.18 -0.90 9.70
N THR A 42 -12.16 -1.79 9.79
CA THR A 42 -12.33 -2.71 10.93
C THR A 42 -11.39 -3.92 10.82
N ASP A 43 -11.10 -4.37 9.61
CA ASP A 43 -10.17 -5.45 9.32
C ASP A 43 -9.17 -5.03 8.21
N PRO A 44 -7.98 -4.53 8.58
CA PRO A 44 -6.97 -4.15 7.59
C PRO A 44 -6.52 -5.29 6.67
N SER A 45 -6.63 -6.56 7.12
CA SER A 45 -6.25 -7.72 6.31
C SER A 45 -7.18 -8.01 5.12
N GLU A 46 -8.30 -7.28 5.00
CA GLU A 46 -9.15 -7.28 3.80
C GLU A 46 -8.62 -6.35 2.69
N HIS A 47 -7.60 -5.54 2.98
CA HIS A 47 -7.09 -4.53 2.05
C HIS A 47 -5.59 -4.61 1.81
N PHE A 48 -4.84 -5.11 2.79
CA PHE A 48 -3.39 -5.29 2.73
C PHE A 48 -2.99 -6.50 3.54
N ASP A 49 -2.13 -7.34 2.97
CA ASP A 49 -1.55 -8.46 3.69
C ASP A 49 -0.15 -8.81 3.13
N THR A 50 0.63 -9.54 3.92
CA THR A 50 1.97 -9.97 3.59
C THR A 50 2.08 -11.49 3.71
N GLN A 51 2.52 -12.14 2.63
CA GLN A 51 2.79 -13.58 2.63
C GLN A 51 4.28 -13.86 2.54
N LEU A 52 4.73 -14.80 3.38
CA LEU A 52 6.06 -15.39 3.27
C LEU A 52 5.93 -16.76 2.60
N TYR A 53 6.79 -17.03 1.63
CA TYR A 53 6.77 -18.31 0.92
C TYR A 53 8.18 -18.76 0.53
N VAL A 54 8.32 -20.05 0.28
CA VAL A 54 9.52 -20.66 -0.28
C VAL A 54 9.26 -20.94 -1.74
N GLY A 55 10.17 -20.53 -2.60
CA GLY A 55 10.08 -20.76 -4.04
C GLY A 55 10.22 -22.23 -4.39
N THR A 56 9.59 -22.65 -5.49
CA THR A 56 9.57 -24.03 -5.96
C THR A 56 10.31 -24.22 -7.28
N GLY A 57 10.72 -23.15 -7.96
CA GLY A 57 11.33 -23.22 -9.31
C GLY A 57 10.35 -23.69 -10.39
N SER A 58 9.05 -23.64 -10.14
CA SER A 58 7.99 -23.99 -11.07
C SER A 58 6.73 -23.19 -10.75
N ASP A 59 5.73 -23.18 -11.62
CA ASP A 59 4.48 -22.44 -11.38
C ASP A 59 3.96 -22.69 -9.97
N GLN A 60 3.78 -21.61 -9.20
CA GLN A 60 3.36 -21.65 -7.81
C GLN A 60 2.25 -20.63 -7.55
N ALA A 61 1.13 -21.10 -7.00
CA ALA A 61 0.08 -20.24 -6.48
C ALA A 61 0.40 -19.83 -5.04
N ILE A 62 0.48 -18.52 -4.79
CA ILE A 62 0.59 -17.92 -3.47
C ILE A 62 -0.80 -17.39 -3.12
N SER A 63 -1.47 -18.04 -2.16
CA SER A 63 -2.87 -17.79 -1.80
C SER A 63 -3.02 -17.53 -0.30
N SER A 64 -4.26 -17.43 0.17
CA SER A 64 -4.65 -17.18 1.56
C SER A 64 -4.83 -15.70 1.92
N PHE A 65 -4.91 -14.81 0.93
CA PHE A 65 -5.37 -13.45 1.15
C PHE A 65 -6.89 -13.41 1.33
N LYS A 66 -7.43 -12.40 1.98
CA LYS A 66 -8.87 -12.16 2.08
C LYS A 66 -9.42 -11.35 0.90
N PHE A 67 -8.57 -10.94 -0.03
CA PHE A 67 -8.89 -10.09 -1.18
C PHE A 67 -8.18 -10.62 -2.44
N SER A 68 -8.57 -10.09 -3.60
CA SER A 68 -7.84 -10.25 -4.85
C SER A 68 -6.74 -9.20 -4.90
N PRO A 69 -5.45 -9.58 -4.85
CA PRO A 69 -4.37 -8.60 -4.95
C PRO A 69 -4.36 -7.93 -6.33
N GLU A 70 -4.36 -6.61 -6.38
CA GLU A 70 -4.15 -5.83 -7.62
C GLU A 70 -2.79 -5.13 -7.65
N PHE A 71 -2.07 -5.10 -6.54
CA PHE A 71 -0.68 -4.71 -6.48
C PHE A 71 0.09 -5.74 -5.66
N VAL A 72 1.19 -6.23 -6.22
CA VAL A 72 2.05 -7.25 -5.61
C VAL A 72 3.50 -6.78 -5.69
N TRP A 73 4.15 -6.68 -4.54
CA TRP A 73 5.57 -6.36 -4.41
C TRP A 73 6.31 -7.58 -3.86
N VAL A 74 7.18 -8.17 -4.67
CA VAL A 74 7.94 -9.38 -4.29
C VAL A 74 9.40 -9.05 -4.04
N LYS A 75 9.95 -9.62 -2.97
CA LYS A 75 11.38 -9.55 -2.64
C LYS A 75 11.91 -10.88 -2.15
N ARG A 76 13.01 -11.34 -2.73
CA ARG A 76 13.81 -12.43 -2.18
C ARG A 76 14.50 -11.98 -0.88
N ARG A 77 14.39 -12.78 0.20
CA ARG A 77 14.87 -12.45 1.53
C ARG A 77 16.29 -12.98 1.80
N ASP A 78 16.63 -14.12 1.20
CA ASP A 78 17.91 -14.84 1.35
C ASP A 78 18.90 -14.57 0.23
N GLY A 79 18.60 -13.65 -0.69
CA GLY A 79 19.43 -13.34 -1.86
C GLY A 79 19.34 -11.88 -2.32
N ALA A 80 20.26 -11.50 -3.20
CA ALA A 80 20.43 -10.13 -3.70
C ALA A 80 19.59 -9.82 -4.95
N ASN A 81 18.47 -10.52 -5.18
CA ASN A 81 17.59 -10.27 -6.32
C ASN A 81 16.92 -8.89 -6.24
N GLY A 82 16.57 -8.33 -7.38
CA GLY A 82 15.78 -7.11 -7.50
C GLY A 82 14.44 -7.22 -6.78
N GLN A 83 13.81 -6.08 -6.57
CA GLN A 83 12.47 -6.00 -5.97
C GLN A 83 11.47 -5.75 -7.08
N ASN A 84 10.64 -6.74 -7.38
CA ASN A 84 9.69 -6.68 -8.49
C ASN A 84 8.32 -6.21 -8.03
N LEU A 85 7.76 -5.25 -8.77
CA LEU A 85 6.44 -4.69 -8.54
C LEU A 85 5.55 -5.01 -9.74
N PHE A 86 4.40 -5.60 -9.44
CA PHE A 86 3.37 -5.98 -10.41
C PHE A 86 2.07 -5.30 -10.05
N ASP A 87 1.27 -4.94 -11.04
CA ASP A 87 -0.09 -4.44 -10.82
C ASP A 87 -1.06 -4.84 -11.94
N ALA A 88 -2.32 -4.96 -11.56
CA ALA A 88 -3.39 -5.36 -12.47
C ALA A 88 -3.78 -4.27 -13.48
N VAL A 89 -3.29 -3.04 -13.34
CA VAL A 89 -3.50 -1.95 -14.32
C VAL A 89 -2.58 -2.12 -15.52
N ARG A 90 -1.32 -2.54 -15.29
CA ARG A 90 -0.35 -2.86 -16.34
C ARG A 90 -0.60 -4.27 -16.91
N GLY A 91 -1.16 -5.14 -16.09
CA GLY A 91 -1.44 -6.54 -16.40
C GLY A 91 -0.36 -7.49 -15.88
N ALA A 92 -0.71 -8.77 -15.80
CA ALA A 92 0.23 -9.83 -15.46
C ALA A 92 1.43 -9.86 -16.41
N THR A 93 2.52 -10.48 -15.99
CA THR A 93 3.82 -10.57 -16.70
C THR A 93 4.60 -9.26 -16.86
N LYS A 94 4.03 -8.12 -16.49
CA LYS A 94 4.68 -6.80 -16.58
C LYS A 94 5.19 -6.36 -15.22
N TYR A 95 6.49 -6.06 -15.16
CA TYR A 95 7.13 -5.66 -13.91
C TYR A 95 7.91 -4.36 -14.03
N ILE A 96 8.06 -3.68 -12.92
CA ILE A 96 9.07 -2.64 -12.68
C ILE A 96 9.80 -2.99 -11.39
N GLN A 97 11.02 -2.46 -11.24
CA GLN A 97 11.86 -2.76 -10.08
C GLN A 97 12.10 -1.50 -9.27
N SER A 98 11.73 -1.49 -7.99
CA SER A 98 12.00 -0.36 -7.09
C SER A 98 13.49 -0.12 -6.85
N SER A 99 14.32 -1.12 -7.08
CA SER A 99 15.78 -1.06 -6.97
C SER A 99 16.48 -0.63 -8.28
N SER A 100 15.74 -0.27 -9.33
CA SER A 100 16.29 0.05 -10.65
C SER A 100 15.59 1.24 -11.31
N THR A 101 16.32 1.93 -12.17
CA THR A 101 15.79 2.98 -13.06
C THR A 101 15.28 2.45 -14.40
N ASN A 102 15.37 1.15 -14.66
CA ASN A 102 14.96 0.53 -15.92
C ASN A 102 13.49 0.82 -16.27
N ALA A 103 13.19 0.78 -17.56
CA ALA A 103 11.83 0.76 -18.07
C ALA A 103 11.05 -0.49 -17.63
N GLU A 104 9.74 -0.52 -17.90
CA GLU A 104 8.91 -1.70 -17.69
C GLU A 104 9.47 -2.91 -18.46
N GLY A 105 9.64 -4.03 -17.76
CA GLY A 105 9.96 -5.32 -18.34
C GLY A 105 8.70 -6.16 -18.56
N THR A 106 8.85 -7.20 -19.38
CA THR A 106 7.81 -8.22 -19.58
C THR A 106 8.48 -9.58 -19.55
N ASP A 107 7.99 -10.46 -18.69
CA ASP A 107 8.46 -11.84 -18.57
C ASP A 107 7.27 -12.74 -18.22
N ALA A 108 7.01 -13.74 -19.04
CA ALA A 108 5.88 -14.65 -18.87
C ALA A 108 6.05 -15.59 -17.67
N GLU A 109 7.27 -15.75 -17.17
CA GLU A 109 7.60 -16.61 -16.03
C GLU A 109 7.76 -15.83 -14.71
N GLU A 110 7.48 -14.53 -14.72
CA GLU A 110 7.28 -13.70 -13.53
C GLU A 110 5.87 -13.91 -12.96
N LEU A 111 5.15 -12.89 -12.52
CA LEU A 111 3.77 -13.01 -12.06
C LEU A 111 2.85 -13.31 -13.26
N LYS A 112 2.29 -14.53 -13.29
CA LYS A 112 1.47 -15.05 -14.40
C LYS A 112 0.00 -14.62 -14.32
N SER A 113 -0.55 -14.52 -13.11
CA SER A 113 -1.94 -14.10 -12.91
C SER A 113 -2.15 -13.46 -11.54
N PHE A 114 -3.13 -12.55 -11.49
CA PHE A 114 -3.77 -12.08 -10.27
C PHE A 114 -5.00 -12.94 -10.04
N ASP A 115 -5.07 -13.62 -8.89
CA ASP A 115 -6.10 -14.60 -8.58
C ASP A 115 -7.06 -14.06 -7.51
N SER A 116 -8.23 -14.68 -7.32
CA SER A 116 -9.26 -14.18 -6.42
C SER A 116 -8.80 -14.03 -4.95
N TYR A 117 -7.84 -14.82 -4.52
CA TYR A 117 -7.31 -14.80 -3.15
C TYR A 117 -5.78 -14.92 -3.14
N GLY A 118 -5.11 -14.42 -4.18
CA GLY A 118 -3.68 -14.54 -4.34
C GLY A 118 -3.16 -14.17 -5.71
N PHE A 119 -2.06 -14.78 -6.08
CA PHE A 119 -1.43 -14.65 -7.39
C PHE A 119 -0.65 -15.92 -7.73
N THR A 120 -0.43 -16.16 -9.02
CA THR A 120 0.43 -17.24 -9.48
C THR A 120 1.73 -16.68 -10.03
N TYR A 121 2.86 -17.18 -9.55
CA TYR A 121 4.20 -16.88 -10.02
C TYR A 121 4.75 -18.03 -10.86
N GLY A 122 5.46 -17.73 -11.95
CA GLY A 122 6.12 -18.71 -12.80
C GLY A 122 7.46 -19.20 -12.22
N ASP A 123 8.31 -19.76 -13.04
CA ASP A 123 9.58 -20.34 -12.64
C ASP A 123 10.75 -19.32 -12.54
N ASN A 124 10.50 -18.04 -12.80
CA ASN A 124 11.52 -17.00 -12.75
C ASN A 124 12.15 -16.88 -11.35
N ALA A 125 13.47 -17.03 -11.29
CA ALA A 125 14.25 -17.02 -10.05
C ALA A 125 14.20 -15.66 -9.30
N GLY A 126 13.73 -14.60 -9.94
CA GLY A 126 13.52 -13.28 -9.30
C GLY A 126 12.50 -13.34 -8.17
N GLY A 127 11.46 -14.17 -8.32
CA GLY A 127 10.40 -14.34 -7.33
C GLY A 127 10.08 -15.78 -6.94
N ASN A 128 10.69 -16.81 -7.57
CA ASN A 128 10.33 -18.19 -7.31
C ASN A 128 11.45 -19.21 -7.56
N ALA A 129 12.74 -18.87 -7.24
CA ALA A 129 13.81 -19.87 -7.29
C ALA A 129 13.56 -21.01 -6.31
N ASP A 130 13.86 -22.22 -6.70
CA ASP A 130 13.75 -23.41 -5.85
C ASP A 130 14.51 -23.24 -4.53
N GLY A 131 13.82 -23.44 -3.42
CA GLY A 131 14.33 -23.27 -2.06
C GLY A 131 14.63 -21.83 -1.63
N GLY A 132 14.36 -20.81 -2.47
CA GLY A 132 14.55 -19.41 -2.10
C GLY A 132 13.46 -18.89 -1.18
N ASP A 133 13.83 -18.04 -0.20
CA ASP A 133 12.88 -17.40 0.74
C ASP A 133 12.38 -16.07 0.18
N TYR A 134 11.07 -15.87 0.16
CA TYR A 134 10.43 -14.68 -0.37
C TYR A 134 9.45 -14.02 0.60
N ALA A 135 9.22 -12.74 0.38
CA ALA A 135 8.10 -11.99 0.94
C ALA A 135 7.34 -11.30 -0.20
N ALA A 136 6.01 -11.36 -0.13
CA ALA A 136 5.11 -10.61 -1.01
C ALA A 136 4.23 -9.70 -0.17
N TRP A 137 4.25 -8.40 -0.47
CA TRP A 137 3.32 -7.41 0.06
C TRP A 137 2.25 -7.17 -0.99
N CYS A 138 1.00 -7.28 -0.58
CA CYS A 138 -0.14 -7.26 -1.48
C CYS A 138 -1.20 -6.25 -1.04
N TRP A 139 -1.75 -5.50 -2.01
CA TRP A 139 -2.79 -4.49 -1.77
C TRP A 139 -4.02 -4.77 -2.65
N ASP A 140 -5.18 -4.53 -2.06
CA ASP A 140 -6.45 -4.43 -2.76
C ASP A 140 -6.61 -3.03 -3.39
N ALA A 141 -6.91 -3.02 -4.69
CA ALA A 141 -7.28 -1.81 -5.44
C ALA A 141 -8.50 -2.08 -6.34
N SER A 142 -9.50 -2.71 -5.82
CA SER A 142 -10.59 -3.46 -6.45
C SER A 142 -11.34 -2.77 -7.62
N THR A 143 -11.52 -1.44 -7.60
CA THR A 143 -12.35 -0.76 -8.61
C THR A 143 -11.55 -0.29 -9.82
N ALA A 144 -11.79 -0.92 -10.98
CA ALA A 144 -11.18 -0.54 -12.25
C ALA A 144 -11.94 0.62 -12.92
N THR A 145 -11.20 1.58 -13.43
CA THR A 145 -11.73 2.72 -14.20
C THR A 145 -10.74 3.13 -15.27
N SER A 146 -11.23 3.60 -16.40
CA SER A 146 -10.39 4.18 -17.47
C SER A 146 -11.06 5.41 -18.06
N GLY A 147 -10.28 6.26 -18.73
CA GLY A 147 -10.78 7.48 -19.34
C GLY A 147 -9.66 8.33 -19.92
N THR A 148 -9.92 9.62 -20.03
CA THR A 148 -8.93 10.62 -20.46
C THR A 148 -8.75 11.70 -19.40
N TRP A 149 -7.59 12.35 -19.39
CA TRP A 149 -7.24 13.41 -18.46
C TRP A 149 -6.41 14.51 -19.12
N GLY A 150 -6.28 15.64 -18.47
CA GLY A 150 -5.50 16.78 -18.97
C GLY A 150 -6.14 17.49 -20.15
N ALA A 151 -5.56 18.60 -20.55
CA ALA A 151 -6.04 19.44 -21.66
C ALA A 151 -5.98 18.72 -23.02
N ASN A 152 -5.05 17.78 -23.16
CA ASN A 152 -4.85 17.01 -24.40
C ASN A 152 -5.57 15.64 -24.40
N SER A 153 -6.52 15.42 -23.49
CA SER A 153 -7.34 14.21 -23.42
C SER A 153 -6.52 12.91 -23.47
N LYS A 154 -5.43 12.84 -22.71
CA LYS A 154 -4.56 11.65 -22.67
C LYS A 154 -5.19 10.50 -21.89
N ALA A 155 -4.95 9.29 -22.34
CA ALA A 155 -5.53 8.10 -21.73
C ALA A 155 -4.96 7.82 -20.34
N TYR A 156 -5.81 7.34 -19.44
CA TYR A 156 -5.43 6.71 -18.19
C TYR A 156 -6.23 5.44 -17.96
N SER A 157 -5.68 4.55 -17.15
CA SER A 157 -6.37 3.45 -16.51
C SER A 157 -5.93 3.39 -15.05
N ARG A 158 -6.85 3.02 -14.17
CA ARG A 158 -6.57 2.93 -12.73
C ARG A 158 -7.34 1.80 -12.09
N ARG A 159 -6.85 1.37 -10.92
CA ARG A 159 -7.58 0.62 -9.92
C ARG A 159 -7.52 1.37 -8.60
N THR A 160 -8.62 1.41 -7.86
CA THR A 160 -8.74 2.24 -6.66
C THR A 160 -9.57 1.53 -5.61
N ASN A 161 -9.04 1.46 -4.38
CA ASN A 161 -9.79 1.19 -3.17
C ASN A 161 -9.84 2.48 -2.34
N SER A 162 -10.93 3.22 -2.43
CA SER A 162 -11.09 4.49 -1.71
C SER A 162 -11.26 4.29 -0.20
N THR A 163 -11.73 3.12 0.24
CA THR A 163 -11.85 2.77 1.67
C THR A 163 -10.47 2.56 2.28
N ALA A 164 -9.59 1.83 1.60
CA ALA A 164 -8.21 1.61 2.03
C ALA A 164 -7.29 2.80 1.75
N GLY A 165 -7.74 3.79 0.95
CA GLY A 165 -6.91 4.93 0.56
C GLY A 165 -5.80 4.57 -0.43
N PHE A 166 -5.97 3.52 -1.25
CA PHE A 166 -4.96 3.02 -2.17
C PHE A 166 -5.40 3.12 -3.63
N SER A 167 -4.50 3.59 -4.51
CA SER A 167 -4.78 3.70 -5.96
C SER A 167 -3.54 3.43 -6.80
N ILE A 168 -3.74 2.71 -7.88
CA ILE A 168 -2.73 2.43 -8.91
C ILE A 168 -3.20 3.08 -10.20
N ILE A 169 -2.35 3.86 -10.85
CA ILE A 169 -2.70 4.60 -12.05
C ILE A 169 -1.62 4.44 -13.11
N LYS A 170 -2.02 4.03 -14.29
CA LYS A 170 -1.22 4.13 -15.50
C LYS A 170 -1.78 5.25 -16.36
N PHE A 171 -0.95 6.18 -16.80
CA PHE A 171 -1.38 7.30 -17.61
C PHE A 171 -0.36 7.66 -18.69
N VAL A 172 -0.82 8.31 -19.74
CA VAL A 172 0.04 8.92 -20.76
C VAL A 172 0.22 10.39 -20.37
N ALA A 173 1.46 10.86 -20.32
CA ALA A 173 1.76 12.26 -20.02
C ALA A 173 1.12 13.18 -21.09
N ASP A 174 0.58 14.33 -20.68
CA ASP A 174 -0.11 15.25 -21.58
C ASP A 174 0.84 16.16 -22.36
N GLY A 175 2.16 16.09 -22.08
CA GLY A 175 3.20 16.86 -22.78
C GLY A 175 3.35 18.29 -22.26
N SER A 176 2.60 18.71 -21.26
CA SER A 176 2.82 20.02 -20.61
C SER A 176 4.08 19.96 -19.75
N THR A 177 4.99 20.93 -19.98
CA THR A 177 6.21 21.09 -19.18
C THR A 177 5.90 21.91 -17.95
N GLY A 178 5.61 21.27 -16.88
CA GLY A 178 5.33 21.87 -15.58
C GLY A 178 4.45 20.98 -14.73
N ILE A 179 4.74 20.90 -13.47
CA ILE A 179 3.84 20.30 -12.49
C ILE A 179 3.00 21.43 -11.89
N PRO A 180 1.68 21.34 -11.96
CA PRO A 180 0.85 20.39 -12.67
C PRO A 180 0.43 20.92 -14.04
N GLY A 181 0.49 20.08 -15.08
CA GLY A 181 -0.30 20.34 -16.29
C GLY A 181 -1.75 20.67 -15.92
N THR A 182 -2.48 21.30 -16.81
CA THR A 182 -3.83 21.84 -16.60
C THR A 182 -4.90 20.78 -16.31
N GLY A 183 -4.61 19.80 -15.45
CA GLY A 183 -5.55 18.78 -15.03
C GLY A 183 -4.95 17.85 -13.99
N ALA A 184 -5.68 17.64 -12.91
CA ALA A 184 -5.31 16.64 -11.91
C ALA A 184 -5.42 15.23 -12.49
N ILE A 185 -4.42 14.38 -12.23
CA ILE A 185 -4.50 12.96 -12.56
C ILE A 185 -5.63 12.35 -11.72
N PRO A 186 -6.60 11.67 -12.36
CA PRO A 186 -7.80 11.19 -11.67
C PRO A 186 -7.50 9.91 -10.85
N HIS A 187 -6.93 10.07 -9.65
CA HIS A 187 -6.54 8.96 -8.78
C HIS A 187 -7.72 8.25 -8.07
N GLY A 188 -8.87 8.91 -7.89
CA GLY A 188 -10.08 8.28 -7.38
C GLY A 188 -10.17 8.10 -5.87
N LEU A 189 -9.27 8.65 -5.08
CA LEU A 189 -9.25 8.50 -3.62
C LEU A 189 -10.26 9.40 -2.88
N GLY A 190 -10.87 10.36 -3.58
CA GLY A 190 -11.84 11.29 -3.00
C GLY A 190 -11.23 12.46 -2.22
N GLY A 191 -9.95 12.42 -1.89
CA GLY A 191 -9.21 13.46 -1.19
C GLY A 191 -7.80 13.62 -1.76
N LYS A 192 -7.01 14.55 -1.23
CA LYS A 192 -5.59 14.71 -1.57
C LYS A 192 -4.82 13.47 -1.12
N PRO A 193 -3.98 12.84 -1.97
CA PRO A 193 -3.15 11.72 -1.54
C PRO A 193 -2.02 12.22 -0.62
N ASP A 194 -1.69 11.46 0.42
CA ASP A 194 -0.59 11.76 1.33
C ASP A 194 0.76 11.32 0.77
N LEU A 195 0.77 10.27 -0.07
CA LEU A 195 1.95 9.73 -0.72
C LEU A 195 1.67 9.44 -2.19
N VAL A 196 2.55 9.87 -3.07
CA VAL A 196 2.55 9.53 -4.49
C VAL A 196 3.92 8.98 -4.87
N ILE A 197 3.94 7.81 -5.50
CA ILE A 197 5.15 7.23 -6.09
C ILE A 197 4.91 7.08 -7.59
N SER A 198 5.81 7.59 -8.41
CA SER A 198 5.69 7.50 -9.85
C SER A 198 6.95 6.99 -10.53
N LYS A 199 6.76 6.29 -11.65
CA LYS A 199 7.81 5.70 -12.45
C LYS A 199 7.46 5.79 -13.93
N ARG A 200 8.41 6.25 -14.72
CA ARG A 200 8.31 6.18 -16.17
C ARG A 200 8.43 4.73 -16.64
N LEU A 201 7.52 4.30 -17.52
CA LEU A 201 7.42 2.91 -17.97
C LEU A 201 8.14 2.64 -19.31
N ASP A 202 8.16 3.63 -20.22
CA ASP A 202 8.58 3.48 -21.61
C ASP A 202 10.08 3.70 -21.84
N SER A 203 10.81 4.16 -20.83
CA SER A 203 12.25 4.34 -20.88
C SER A 203 12.87 4.35 -19.47
N THR A 204 14.18 4.28 -19.43
CA THR A 204 14.96 4.49 -18.20
C THR A 204 14.63 5.86 -17.62
N GLY A 205 14.39 5.92 -16.32
CA GLY A 205 14.08 7.14 -15.59
C GLY A 205 14.05 6.90 -14.08
N ASN A 206 14.26 7.95 -13.33
CA ASN A 206 14.22 7.88 -11.88
C ASN A 206 12.81 7.57 -11.35
N TRP A 207 12.75 7.03 -10.16
CA TRP A 207 11.56 7.03 -9.33
C TRP A 207 11.36 8.43 -8.76
N TRP A 208 10.12 8.87 -8.72
CA TRP A 208 9.72 10.12 -8.10
C TRP A 208 8.76 9.81 -6.94
N THR A 209 9.07 10.35 -5.78
CA THR A 209 8.24 10.21 -4.60
C THR A 209 7.87 11.60 -4.11
N GLY A 210 6.57 11.84 -3.98
CA GLY A 210 6.04 13.05 -3.36
C GLY A 210 5.17 12.68 -2.19
N PHE A 211 5.24 13.45 -1.11
CA PHE A 211 4.42 13.25 0.08
C PHE A 211 3.91 14.59 0.61
N ASP A 212 2.75 14.54 1.28
CA ASP A 212 2.17 15.70 1.93
C ASP A 212 2.84 15.88 3.29
N CYS A 213 3.49 17.04 3.48
CA CYS A 213 4.02 17.42 4.79
C CYS A 213 2.94 18.05 5.66
N LEU A 214 3.20 18.10 6.96
CA LEU A 214 2.30 18.71 7.96
C LEU A 214 1.98 20.19 7.69
N ASP A 215 2.72 20.86 6.84
CA ASP A 215 2.49 22.24 6.44
C ASP A 215 1.55 22.41 5.23
N GLY A 216 1.06 21.31 4.68
CA GLY A 216 0.14 21.29 3.54
C GLY A 216 0.81 21.47 2.17
N SER A 217 2.15 21.55 2.11
CA SER A 217 2.92 21.49 0.86
C SER A 217 3.15 20.04 0.43
N PHE A 218 3.34 19.82 -0.87
CA PHE A 218 3.67 18.51 -1.41
C PHE A 218 5.15 18.50 -1.77
N ASP A 219 5.95 17.83 -0.93
CA ASP A 219 7.39 17.73 -1.15
C ASP A 219 7.73 16.56 -2.07
N VAL A 220 8.74 16.75 -2.91
CA VAL A 220 9.27 15.73 -3.84
C VAL A 220 10.71 15.41 -3.46
N LEU A 221 11.01 14.15 -3.26
CA LEU A 221 12.33 13.59 -3.01
C LEU A 221 13.00 13.11 -4.30
#